data_33a02252da5ad6c0d75264269ed15570
#
_entry.id   33a02252da5ad6c0d75264269ed15570
#
_cell.length_a   1.000
_cell.length_b   1.000
_cell.length_c   1.000
_cell.angle_alpha   90.00
_cell.angle_beta   90.00
_cell.angle_gamma   90.00
#
_symmetry.space_group_name_H-M   'P 1'
#
loop_
_entity.id
_entity.type
_entity.pdbx_description
1 polymer ?
#
loop_
_entity_poly.entity_id
_entity_poly.type
_entity_poly.pdbx_seq_one_letter_code
_entity_poly.pdbx_strand_id
1 'polypeptide(L)'
;MAELHIVSEGYVRQGDELRVASTVGFVRDGDTLVVIDPGMVSSFAAILEPLAALGVAPEDVTDVVLSHHHPDHTMNVALFPNADIHDVQATYRDDLWIDQPAEQFHVSPGVWLIETPGHTPQDITTLVTTDDGVVAFTHLWWSADGPADDPYAPDRDLLRSNRVRVLGLASAIVPGHGPRFVPNAETPL
;
A
#
# COMPACT_ATOMS: atom_id res chain seq x y z
N MET A 1 1.55 4.27 -19.29
CA MET A 1 2.08 4.09 -17.93
C MET A 1 0.93 4.18 -16.97
N ALA A 2 1.10 3.67 -15.75
CA ALA A 2 0.01 3.62 -14.80
C ALA A 2 -0.36 5.03 -14.26
N GLU A 3 -1.65 5.28 -14.05
CA GLU A 3 -2.16 6.46 -13.36
C GLU A 3 -2.33 6.11 -11.88
N LEU A 4 -1.75 6.94 -10.99
CA LEU A 4 -1.77 6.71 -9.56
C LEU A 4 -2.48 7.84 -8.82
N HIS A 5 -3.40 7.50 -7.91
CA HIS A 5 -4.18 8.43 -7.10
C HIS A 5 -4.11 8.03 -5.62
N ILE A 6 -4.02 9.02 -4.74
CA ILE A 6 -4.26 8.82 -3.30
C ILE A 6 -5.76 9.03 -3.07
N VAL A 7 -6.44 7.96 -2.74
CA VAL A 7 -7.89 7.93 -2.48
C VAL A 7 -8.19 8.51 -1.10
N SER A 8 -7.42 8.08 -0.10
CA SER A 8 -7.52 8.59 1.26
C SER A 8 -6.12 8.68 1.87
N GLU A 9 -5.73 9.85 2.34
CA GLU A 9 -4.47 10.02 3.04
C GLU A 9 -4.57 9.46 4.46
N GLY A 10 -3.66 8.55 4.80
CA GLY A 10 -3.58 7.92 6.11
C GLY A 10 -3.06 8.86 7.20
N TYR A 11 -3.27 8.45 8.44
CA TYR A 11 -2.78 9.18 9.61
C TYR A 11 -2.68 8.30 10.86
N VAL A 12 -1.79 8.69 11.77
CA VAL A 12 -1.78 8.26 13.17
C VAL A 12 -1.93 9.52 14.01
N ARG A 13 -3.05 9.67 14.71
CA ARG A 13 -3.36 10.85 15.53
C ARG A 13 -3.56 10.45 16.98
N GLN A 14 -2.67 10.96 17.83
CA GLN A 14 -2.78 10.81 19.28
C GLN A 14 -3.64 11.94 19.83
N GLY A 15 -4.68 11.60 20.61
CA GLY A 15 -5.58 12.52 21.31
C GLY A 15 -6.13 11.82 22.55
N ASP A 16 -7.38 12.11 22.93
CA ASP A 16 -8.07 11.37 23.99
C ASP A 16 -8.26 9.89 23.61
N GLU A 17 -8.37 9.65 22.29
CA GLU A 17 -8.38 8.32 21.69
C GLU A 17 -7.33 8.26 20.56
N LEU A 18 -6.69 7.10 20.36
CA LEU A 18 -5.85 6.84 19.22
C LEU A 18 -6.72 6.69 17.96
N ARG A 19 -6.46 7.48 16.93
CA ARG A 19 -7.08 7.35 15.61
C ARG A 19 -6.03 7.00 14.58
N VAL A 20 -6.28 5.91 13.87
CA VAL A 20 -5.39 5.38 12.84
C VAL A 20 -6.20 5.15 11.56
N ALA A 21 -5.63 5.52 10.43
CA ALA A 21 -6.15 5.23 9.10
C ALA A 21 -4.98 4.93 8.17
N SER A 22 -5.10 3.91 7.32
CA SER A 22 -4.12 3.64 6.25
C SER A 22 -4.18 4.71 5.16
N THR A 23 -3.08 4.90 4.44
CA THR A 23 -3.10 5.58 3.15
C THR A 23 -3.65 4.61 2.10
N VAL A 24 -4.82 4.92 1.55
CA VAL A 24 -5.47 4.12 0.51
C VAL A 24 -5.06 4.65 -0.86
N GLY A 25 -4.47 3.79 -1.67
CA GLY A 25 -4.09 4.09 -3.06
C GLY A 25 -5.06 3.51 -4.08
N PHE A 26 -5.11 4.13 -5.26
CA PHE A 26 -5.74 3.58 -6.45
C PHE A 26 -4.82 3.72 -7.65
N VAL A 27 -4.69 2.66 -8.42
CA VAL A 27 -3.89 2.64 -9.65
C VAL A 27 -4.74 2.13 -10.81
N ARG A 28 -4.70 2.84 -11.93
CA ARG A 28 -5.24 2.40 -13.22
C ARG A 28 -4.09 2.09 -14.16
N ASP A 29 -3.99 0.86 -14.63
CA ASP A 29 -3.00 0.45 -15.63
C ASP A 29 -3.69 -0.37 -16.75
N GLY A 30 -4.14 0.30 -17.80
CA GLY A 30 -5.01 -0.26 -18.81
C GLY A 30 -6.37 -0.65 -18.22
N ASP A 31 -6.73 -1.93 -18.35
CA ASP A 31 -7.98 -2.49 -17.81
C ASP A 31 -7.83 -2.96 -16.35
N THR A 32 -6.63 -2.93 -15.79
CA THR A 32 -6.37 -3.32 -14.40
C THR A 32 -6.61 -2.12 -13.48
N LEU A 33 -7.49 -2.30 -12.50
CA LEU A 33 -7.90 -1.31 -11.51
C LEU A 33 -7.54 -1.83 -10.11
N VAL A 34 -6.46 -1.29 -9.56
CA VAL A 34 -5.86 -1.78 -8.30
C VAL A 34 -6.17 -0.82 -7.16
N VAL A 35 -6.72 -1.33 -6.05
CA VAL A 35 -6.79 -0.60 -4.78
C VAL A 35 -5.72 -1.13 -3.84
N ILE A 36 -5.00 -0.23 -3.18
CA ILE A 36 -3.92 -0.57 -2.24
C ILE A 36 -4.35 -0.18 -0.83
N ASP A 37 -4.25 -1.11 0.10
CA ASP A 37 -4.52 -0.95 1.54
C ASP A 37 -5.89 -0.31 1.86
N PRO A 38 -7.02 -0.91 1.42
CA PRO A 38 -8.34 -0.41 1.78
C PRO A 38 -8.65 -0.73 3.26
N GLY A 39 -7.95 -0.06 4.16
CA GLY A 39 -8.01 -0.29 5.58
C GLY A 39 -8.96 0.65 6.32
N MET A 40 -8.64 0.94 7.58
CA MET A 40 -9.46 1.84 8.39
C MET A 40 -9.45 3.26 7.82
N VAL A 41 -10.62 3.85 7.74
CA VAL A 41 -10.88 5.25 7.33
C VAL A 41 -11.96 5.85 8.21
N SER A 42 -12.15 7.16 8.16
CA SER A 42 -13.19 7.85 8.96
C SER A 42 -14.62 7.42 8.60
N SER A 43 -14.84 7.03 7.35
CA SER A 43 -16.09 6.46 6.83
C SER A 43 -15.83 5.78 5.49
N PHE A 44 -16.72 4.90 5.02
CA PHE A 44 -16.62 4.29 3.68
C PHE A 44 -16.62 5.35 2.56
N ALA A 45 -17.29 6.48 2.76
CA ALA A 45 -17.28 7.59 1.81
C ALA A 45 -15.88 8.12 1.51
N ALA A 46 -14.94 8.03 2.46
CA ALA A 46 -13.54 8.44 2.24
C ALA A 46 -12.81 7.58 1.20
N ILE A 47 -13.31 6.37 0.91
CA ILE A 47 -12.81 5.50 -0.18
C ILE A 47 -13.73 5.64 -1.40
N LEU A 48 -15.04 5.51 -1.21
CA LEU A 48 -15.99 5.34 -2.31
C LEU A 48 -16.22 6.63 -3.12
N GLU A 49 -16.27 7.81 -2.47
CA GLU A 49 -16.49 9.08 -3.18
C GLU A 49 -15.33 9.46 -4.10
N PRO A 50 -14.04 9.36 -3.68
CA PRO A 50 -12.92 9.60 -4.58
C PRO A 50 -12.85 8.60 -5.75
N LEU A 51 -13.13 7.30 -5.53
CA LEU A 51 -13.18 6.32 -6.61
C LEU A 51 -14.30 6.66 -7.60
N ALA A 52 -15.50 7.00 -7.12
CA ALA A 52 -16.60 7.42 -7.97
C ALA A 52 -16.27 8.68 -8.78
N ALA A 53 -15.53 9.64 -8.21
CA ALA A 53 -15.05 10.83 -8.92
C ALA A 53 -14.06 10.48 -10.05
N LEU A 54 -13.35 9.35 -9.94
CA LEU A 54 -12.49 8.79 -10.99
C LEU A 54 -13.26 7.88 -11.97
N GLY A 55 -14.59 7.78 -11.82
CA GLY A 55 -15.46 6.94 -12.65
C GLY A 55 -15.31 5.44 -12.36
N VAL A 56 -14.96 5.06 -11.13
CA VAL A 56 -14.73 3.68 -10.72
C VAL A 56 -15.78 3.28 -9.67
N ALA A 57 -16.59 2.27 -9.95
CA ALA A 57 -17.42 1.62 -8.97
C ALA A 57 -16.61 0.54 -8.21
N PRO A 58 -16.97 0.20 -6.97
CA PRO A 58 -16.28 -0.86 -6.23
C PRO A 58 -16.23 -2.21 -6.97
N GLU A 59 -17.28 -2.51 -7.73
CA GLU A 59 -17.40 -3.73 -8.53
C GLU A 59 -16.50 -3.76 -9.76
N ASP A 60 -15.96 -2.60 -10.19
CA ASP A 60 -15.03 -2.47 -11.30
C ASP A 60 -13.58 -2.75 -10.89
N VAL A 61 -13.28 -2.68 -9.59
CA VAL A 61 -11.92 -2.95 -9.08
C VAL A 61 -11.56 -4.40 -9.35
N THR A 62 -10.44 -4.60 -10.04
CA THR A 62 -9.98 -5.92 -10.46
C THR A 62 -9.06 -6.56 -9.43
N ASP A 63 -8.32 -5.74 -8.69
CA ASP A 63 -7.28 -6.19 -7.77
C ASP A 63 -7.23 -5.34 -6.50
N VAL A 64 -6.98 -5.98 -5.36
CA VAL A 64 -6.65 -5.32 -4.09
C VAL A 64 -5.30 -5.84 -3.62
N VAL A 65 -4.40 -4.94 -3.25
CA VAL A 65 -3.11 -5.30 -2.65
C VAL A 65 -3.12 -4.91 -1.18
N LEU A 66 -2.70 -5.85 -0.32
CA LEU A 66 -2.55 -5.64 1.12
C LEU A 66 -1.07 -5.61 1.45
N SER A 67 -0.57 -4.46 1.92
CA SER A 67 0.84 -4.31 2.30
C SER A 67 1.23 -5.23 3.44
N HIS A 68 0.32 -5.43 4.40
CA HIS A 68 0.43 -6.34 5.53
C HIS A 68 -0.95 -6.55 6.20
N HIS A 69 -1.00 -7.37 7.27
CA HIS A 69 -2.28 -7.84 7.81
C HIS A 69 -2.81 -7.06 9.03
N HIS A 70 -2.30 -5.88 9.33
CA HIS A 70 -2.92 -5.06 10.38
C HIS A 70 -4.31 -4.58 9.96
N PRO A 71 -5.29 -4.52 10.88
CA PRO A 71 -6.68 -4.16 10.54
C PRO A 71 -6.83 -2.80 9.88
N ASP A 72 -5.97 -1.86 10.22
CA ASP A 72 -5.96 -0.52 9.64
C ASP A 72 -5.54 -0.48 8.16
N HIS A 73 -5.01 -1.59 7.62
CA HIS A 73 -4.71 -1.77 6.19
C HIS A 73 -5.68 -2.73 5.48
N THR A 74 -6.48 -3.53 6.21
CA THR A 74 -7.27 -4.61 5.61
C THR A 74 -8.78 -4.50 5.83
N MET A 75 -9.25 -3.67 6.76
CA MET A 75 -10.63 -3.71 7.30
C MET A 75 -11.72 -3.56 6.24
N ASN A 76 -11.47 -2.86 5.15
CA ASN A 76 -12.47 -2.54 4.13
C ASN A 76 -12.25 -3.29 2.79
N VAL A 77 -11.47 -4.37 2.79
CA VAL A 77 -11.26 -5.20 1.59
C VAL A 77 -12.57 -5.72 0.97
N ALA A 78 -13.57 -6.02 1.80
CA ALA A 78 -14.88 -6.50 1.36
C ALA A 78 -15.73 -5.46 0.59
N LEU A 79 -15.27 -4.22 0.47
CA LEU A 79 -15.90 -3.24 -0.42
C LEU A 79 -15.71 -3.59 -1.91
N PHE A 80 -14.75 -4.43 -2.26
CA PHE A 80 -14.36 -4.77 -3.63
C PHE A 80 -14.68 -6.23 -3.95
N PRO A 81 -15.96 -6.56 -4.22
CA PRO A 81 -16.44 -7.94 -4.24
C PRO A 81 -15.92 -8.78 -5.41
N ASN A 82 -15.40 -8.14 -6.47
CA ASN A 82 -14.94 -8.83 -7.67
C ASN A 82 -13.40 -8.88 -7.79
N ALA A 83 -12.69 -8.30 -6.82
CA ALA A 83 -11.25 -8.16 -6.89
C ALA A 83 -10.51 -9.44 -6.51
N ASP A 84 -9.41 -9.71 -7.20
CA ASP A 84 -8.36 -10.57 -6.69
C ASP A 84 -7.62 -9.86 -5.56
N ILE A 85 -7.39 -10.55 -4.45
CA ILE A 85 -6.72 -9.99 -3.29
C ILE A 85 -5.31 -10.58 -3.22
N HIS A 86 -4.31 -9.71 -3.19
CA HIS A 86 -2.90 -10.07 -3.17
C HIS A 86 -2.26 -9.67 -1.84
N ASP A 87 -1.52 -10.58 -1.25
CA ASP A 87 -0.65 -10.33 -0.09
C ASP A 87 0.74 -10.94 -0.30
N VAL A 88 1.52 -11.09 0.77
CA VAL A 88 2.87 -11.65 0.71
C VAL A 88 2.92 -13.10 0.22
N GLN A 89 1.84 -13.88 0.40
CA GLN A 89 1.84 -15.33 0.20
C GLN A 89 1.07 -15.78 -1.03
N ALA A 90 -0.04 -15.10 -1.36
CA ALA A 90 -1.01 -15.66 -2.27
C ALA A 90 -1.87 -14.60 -2.96
N THR A 91 -2.59 -15.06 -3.97
CA THR A 91 -3.75 -14.38 -4.54
C THR A 91 -5.01 -15.12 -4.12
N TYR A 92 -6.02 -14.38 -3.66
CA TYR A 92 -7.29 -14.92 -3.17
C TYR A 92 -8.45 -14.41 -4.02
N ARG A 93 -9.37 -15.31 -4.36
CA ARG A 93 -10.65 -14.98 -5.00
C ARG A 93 -11.73 -15.93 -4.50
N ASP A 94 -12.79 -15.43 -3.91
CA ASP A 94 -13.85 -16.22 -3.30
C ASP A 94 -13.27 -17.26 -2.30
N ASP A 95 -13.36 -18.55 -2.61
CA ASP A 95 -12.79 -19.66 -1.85
C ASP A 95 -11.49 -20.24 -2.47
N LEU A 96 -10.94 -19.58 -3.48
CA LEU A 96 -9.66 -19.96 -4.07
C LEU A 96 -8.49 -19.33 -3.30
N TRP A 97 -7.52 -20.16 -3.03
CA TRP A 97 -6.21 -19.79 -2.54
C TRP A 97 -5.16 -20.22 -3.57
N ILE A 98 -4.50 -19.24 -4.20
CA ILE A 98 -3.48 -19.48 -5.22
C ILE A 98 -2.14 -19.05 -4.63
N ASP A 99 -1.28 -20.02 -4.30
CA ASP A 99 0.08 -19.72 -3.81
C ASP A 99 0.83 -18.88 -4.84
N GLN A 100 1.13 -17.66 -4.47
CA GLN A 100 1.79 -16.68 -5.33
C GLN A 100 2.63 -15.73 -4.46
N PRO A 101 3.92 -16.05 -4.24
CA PRO A 101 4.81 -15.14 -3.50
C PRO A 101 4.84 -13.75 -4.11
N ALA A 102 4.85 -12.72 -3.27
CA ALA A 102 4.83 -11.34 -3.73
C ALA A 102 6.16 -10.90 -4.39
N GLU A 103 7.26 -11.59 -4.11
CA GLU A 103 8.56 -11.21 -4.66
C GLU A 103 8.57 -11.27 -6.19
N GLN A 104 8.68 -10.09 -6.83
CA GLN A 104 8.65 -9.89 -8.28
C GLN A 104 7.33 -10.29 -8.97
N PHE A 105 6.22 -10.36 -8.21
CA PHE A 105 4.91 -10.60 -8.80
C PHE A 105 4.36 -9.33 -9.48
N HIS A 106 3.93 -9.47 -10.74
CA HIS A 106 3.31 -8.40 -11.50
C HIS A 106 1.79 -8.53 -11.48
N VAL A 107 1.11 -7.55 -10.82
CA VAL A 107 -0.35 -7.39 -10.89
C VAL A 107 -0.75 -6.89 -12.28
N SER A 108 0.06 -5.97 -12.84
CA SER A 108 -0.07 -5.48 -14.21
C SER A 108 1.31 -5.09 -14.76
N PRO A 109 1.47 -4.72 -16.04
CA PRO A 109 2.75 -4.29 -16.58
C PRO A 109 3.41 -3.13 -15.82
N GLY A 110 2.60 -2.22 -15.26
CA GLY A 110 3.08 -1.06 -14.51
C GLY A 110 3.02 -1.20 -12.99
N VAL A 111 2.49 -2.31 -12.45
CA VAL A 111 2.32 -2.54 -11.01
C VAL A 111 2.91 -3.88 -10.61
N TRP A 112 3.92 -3.88 -9.73
CA TRP A 112 4.51 -5.12 -9.22
C TRP A 112 4.80 -5.05 -7.73
N LEU A 113 4.91 -6.22 -7.13
CA LEU A 113 5.10 -6.41 -5.70
C LEU A 113 6.53 -6.88 -5.41
N ILE A 114 7.05 -6.49 -4.27
CA ILE A 114 8.27 -7.04 -3.70
C ILE A 114 8.08 -7.30 -2.21
N GLU A 115 8.69 -8.35 -1.70
CA GLU A 115 8.72 -8.63 -0.28
C GLU A 115 9.68 -7.67 0.43
N THR A 116 9.17 -6.97 1.43
CA THR A 116 9.94 -5.97 2.18
C THR A 116 9.64 -6.08 3.69
N PRO A 117 9.87 -7.25 4.30
CA PRO A 117 9.63 -7.41 5.73
C PRO A 117 10.35 -6.34 6.54
N GLY A 118 9.63 -5.66 7.44
CA GLY A 118 10.15 -4.55 8.21
C GLY A 118 9.26 -4.20 9.39
N HIS A 119 8.16 -3.50 9.17
CA HIS A 119 7.16 -3.22 10.19
C HIS A 119 6.52 -4.53 10.71
N THR A 120 6.23 -5.44 9.79
CA THR A 120 5.86 -6.83 10.07
C THR A 120 6.70 -7.79 9.25
N PRO A 121 6.73 -9.10 9.59
CA PRO A 121 7.35 -10.12 8.74
C PRO A 121 6.67 -10.32 7.38
N GLN A 122 5.46 -9.80 7.22
CA GLN A 122 4.59 -10.01 6.05
C GLN A 122 4.53 -8.78 5.14
N ASP A 123 5.33 -7.74 5.42
CA ASP A 123 5.27 -6.52 4.62
C ASP A 123 5.67 -6.77 3.18
N ILE A 124 4.89 -6.20 2.28
CA ILE A 124 5.23 -6.05 0.87
C ILE A 124 5.19 -4.57 0.48
N THR A 125 5.94 -4.25 -0.53
CA THR A 125 5.91 -2.94 -1.20
C THR A 125 5.28 -3.10 -2.58
N THR A 126 4.30 -2.26 -2.89
CA THR A 126 3.76 -2.13 -4.24
C THR A 126 4.52 -1.05 -4.99
N LEU A 127 5.13 -1.40 -6.10
CA LEU A 127 5.87 -0.50 -6.97
C LEU A 127 5.02 -0.17 -8.20
N VAL A 128 4.84 1.12 -8.48
CA VAL A 128 4.01 1.63 -9.58
C VAL A 128 4.84 2.47 -10.52
N THR A 129 4.92 2.08 -11.80
CA THR A 129 5.59 2.84 -12.85
C THR A 129 4.67 3.93 -13.39
N THR A 130 4.97 5.17 -13.08
CA THR A 130 4.26 6.36 -13.56
C THR A 130 5.11 7.17 -14.54
N ASP A 131 4.55 8.22 -15.14
CA ASP A 131 5.29 9.16 -16.01
C ASP A 131 6.42 9.88 -15.27
N ASP A 132 6.29 10.07 -13.95
CA ASP A 132 7.26 10.76 -13.09
C ASP A 132 8.30 9.82 -12.46
N GLY A 133 8.27 8.53 -12.81
CA GLY A 133 9.14 7.49 -12.27
C GLY A 133 8.40 6.45 -11.43
N VAL A 134 9.15 5.65 -10.69
CA VAL A 134 8.59 4.60 -9.85
C VAL A 134 8.15 5.18 -8.51
N VAL A 135 6.91 4.89 -8.11
CA VAL A 135 6.35 5.23 -6.80
C VAL A 135 6.19 3.96 -5.98
N ALA A 136 6.69 3.95 -4.75
CA ALA A 136 6.52 2.85 -3.81
C ALA A 136 5.41 3.13 -2.81
N PHE A 137 4.40 2.25 -2.73
CA PHE A 137 3.50 2.14 -1.58
C PHE A 137 4.09 1.15 -0.60
N THR A 138 4.38 1.58 0.63
CA THR A 138 5.11 0.73 1.59
C THR A 138 4.85 1.16 3.03
N HIS A 139 4.78 0.21 3.94
CA HIS A 139 4.71 0.48 5.39
C HIS A 139 6.09 0.49 6.07
N LEU A 140 7.17 0.46 5.32
CA LEU A 140 8.52 0.65 5.88
C LEU A 140 8.67 2.03 6.55
N TRP A 141 7.83 2.99 6.19
CA TRP A 141 7.67 4.29 6.84
C TRP A 141 6.19 4.53 7.15
N TRP A 142 5.91 5.01 8.39
CA TRP A 142 4.57 5.47 8.74
C TRP A 142 4.26 6.83 8.09
N SER A 143 5.29 7.69 8.03
CA SER A 143 5.26 8.99 7.36
C SER A 143 6.67 9.35 6.88
N ALA A 144 6.83 10.52 6.23
CA ALA A 144 8.14 11.03 5.81
C ALA A 144 9.14 11.16 6.98
N ASP A 145 8.63 11.38 8.18
CA ASP A 145 9.44 11.57 9.41
C ASP A 145 9.77 10.24 10.12
N GLY A 146 9.33 9.12 9.60
CA GLY A 146 9.66 7.80 10.18
C GLY A 146 8.46 7.04 10.74
N PRO A 147 8.57 6.34 11.90
CA PRO A 147 9.69 6.40 12.86
C PRO A 147 10.99 5.77 12.34
N ALA A 148 12.15 6.31 12.76
CA ALA A 148 13.44 5.70 12.46
C ALA A 148 13.52 4.30 13.09
N ASP A 149 13.14 4.21 14.37
CA ASP A 149 12.97 2.96 15.11
C ASP A 149 11.48 2.61 15.17
N ASP A 150 11.04 1.71 14.29
CA ASP A 150 9.67 1.21 14.31
C ASP A 150 9.46 0.27 15.52
N PRO A 151 8.53 0.59 16.44
CA PRO A 151 8.32 -0.21 17.66
C PRO A 151 7.73 -1.61 17.38
N TYR A 152 7.17 -1.83 16.21
CA TYR A 152 6.59 -3.12 15.81
C TYR A 152 7.56 -3.97 14.99
N ALA A 153 8.65 -3.39 14.48
CA ALA A 153 9.65 -4.12 13.69
C ALA A 153 10.34 -5.21 14.52
N PRO A 154 10.19 -6.48 14.15
CA PRO A 154 10.82 -7.58 14.88
C PRO A 154 12.34 -7.63 14.64
N ASP A 155 12.80 -7.09 13.51
CA ASP A 155 14.19 -7.03 13.09
C ASP A 155 14.49 -5.66 12.45
N ARG A 156 15.23 -4.82 13.20
CA ARG A 156 15.56 -3.46 12.77
C ARG A 156 16.60 -3.42 11.64
N ASP A 157 17.48 -4.40 11.58
CA ASP A 157 18.49 -4.47 10.52
C ASP A 157 17.81 -4.85 9.19
N LEU A 158 16.82 -5.74 9.25
CA LEU A 158 16.00 -6.12 8.10
C LEU A 158 15.14 -4.94 7.62
N LEU A 159 14.48 -4.22 8.54
CA LEU A 159 13.74 -2.99 8.23
C LEU A 159 14.64 -1.99 7.49
N ARG A 160 15.82 -1.70 8.04
CA ARG A 160 16.78 -0.80 7.44
C ARG A 160 17.25 -1.25 6.06
N SER A 161 17.56 -2.53 5.91
CA SER A 161 17.96 -3.15 4.63
C SER A 161 16.88 -2.93 3.55
N ASN A 162 15.61 -3.16 3.89
CA ASN A 162 14.49 -3.01 2.97
C ASN A 162 14.19 -1.54 2.68
N ARG A 163 14.38 -0.63 3.64
CA ARG A 163 14.34 0.83 3.38
C ARG A 163 15.37 1.23 2.32
N VAL A 164 16.62 0.80 2.46
CA VAL A 164 17.68 1.06 1.47
C VAL A 164 17.31 0.47 0.11
N ARG A 165 16.77 -0.77 0.08
CA ARG A 165 16.31 -1.41 -1.15
C ARG A 165 15.24 -0.58 -1.86
N VAL A 166 14.20 -0.16 -1.15
CA VAL A 166 13.10 0.63 -1.73
C VAL A 166 13.57 2.01 -2.18
N LEU A 167 14.45 2.68 -1.43
CA LEU A 167 15.05 3.96 -1.83
C LEU A 167 15.88 3.84 -3.12
N GLY A 168 16.46 2.67 -3.40
CA GLY A 168 17.17 2.40 -4.65
C GLY A 168 16.27 2.16 -5.86
N LEU A 169 14.97 1.91 -5.65
CA LEU A 169 14.00 1.55 -6.69
C LEU A 169 13.02 2.68 -7.01
N ALA A 170 12.63 3.47 -6.00
CA ALA A 170 11.53 4.42 -6.10
C ALA A 170 12.02 5.88 -6.06
N SER A 171 11.42 6.73 -6.91
CA SER A 171 11.61 8.19 -6.92
C SER A 171 10.70 8.92 -5.92
N ALA A 172 9.62 8.27 -5.48
CA ALA A 172 8.72 8.80 -4.46
C ALA A 172 8.10 7.65 -3.65
N ILE A 173 7.70 7.96 -2.43
CA ILE A 173 7.13 7.00 -1.47
C ILE A 173 5.76 7.47 -1.03
N VAL A 174 4.80 6.55 -1.02
CA VAL A 174 3.53 6.68 -0.31
C VAL A 174 3.64 5.82 0.95
N PRO A 175 3.73 6.45 2.12
CA PRO A 175 3.91 5.76 3.39
C PRO A 175 2.57 5.20 3.91
N GLY A 176 2.63 4.33 4.91
CA GLY A 176 1.44 3.71 5.51
C GLY A 176 0.43 4.71 6.07
N HIS A 177 0.89 5.83 6.65
CA HIS A 177 0.04 6.78 7.38
C HIS A 177 0.41 8.25 7.12
N GLY A 178 0.48 8.68 5.88
CA GLY A 178 0.81 10.07 5.60
C GLY A 178 0.86 10.40 4.12
N PRO A 179 1.15 11.66 3.79
CA PRO A 179 1.23 12.11 2.42
C PRO A 179 2.41 11.47 1.67
N ARG A 180 2.25 11.35 0.34
CA ARG A 180 3.34 11.01 -0.56
C ARG A 180 4.50 11.98 -0.37
N PHE A 181 5.72 11.47 -0.36
CA PHE A 181 6.94 12.28 -0.26
C PHE A 181 8.02 11.84 -1.25
N VAL A 182 8.95 12.74 -1.54
CA VAL A 182 10.18 12.45 -2.29
C VAL A 182 11.31 12.21 -1.28
N PRO A 183 11.95 11.04 -1.30
CA PRO A 183 13.05 10.75 -0.35
C PRO A 183 14.22 11.70 -0.53
N ASN A 184 14.92 11.99 0.57
CA ASN A 184 16.12 12.80 0.60
C ASN A 184 17.13 12.25 1.62
N ALA A 185 18.24 12.97 1.85
CA ALA A 185 19.29 12.53 2.75
C ALA A 185 18.86 12.45 4.22
N GLU A 186 17.73 13.06 4.60
CA GLU A 186 17.19 13.06 5.96
C GLU A 186 16.11 11.98 6.15
N THR A 187 15.72 11.28 5.06
CA THR A 187 14.74 10.19 5.13
C THR A 187 15.26 9.09 6.08
N PRO A 188 14.50 8.72 7.13
CA PRO A 188 14.94 7.74 8.12
C PRO A 188 15.23 6.37 7.49
N LEU A 189 16.32 5.72 7.97
CA LEU A 189 16.71 4.36 7.58
C LEU A 189 16.53 3.37 8.72
#